data_1fb33c8c8c06ac215e2f744e35688f90
#
_entry.id   1fb33c8c8c06ac215e2f744e35688f90
#
_cell.length_a   1.000
_cell.length_b   1.000
_cell.length_c   1.000
_cell.angle_alpha   90.00
_cell.angle_beta   90.00
_cell.angle_gamma   90.00
#
_symmetry.space_group_name_H-M   'P 1'
#
loop_
_entity.id
_entity.type
_entity.pdbx_description
1 polymer ?
#
loop_
_entity_poly.entity_id
_entity_poly.type
_entity_poly.pdbx_seq_one_letter_code
_entity_poly.pdbx_strand_id
1 'polypeptide(L)'
;MSRPLPFTKMHGAGNDFVVFDGLRDELPADLSKLAQAIADRHFGVGFDQMLVVRASASADFRMDIYNADGSQVEMCANGIRAFYKYLRDAGHTKSDEIGVETLSGVVRPRWAGEGLVTVDMGLPILIPEKIPTTLATGPGPVLDVPIDVPASLWPDGQTEFRAASVSMGNPHCVIQVDDIDAIPLDRVGPALEHHVAFPNRVNVEFIEIVSRDRIRQRTWERGTGETLACGSGACAVAVASMLRGVVDREVTIELRGGELRIAWADRTSHVFMTGPAATVFTGVWPLDD
;
A
#
# COMPACT_ATOMS: atom_id res chain seq x y z
N MET A 1 -31.45 18.07 15.97
CA MET A 1 -31.25 18.06 14.50
C MET A 1 -29.85 17.50 14.28
N SER A 2 -29.75 16.33 13.65
CA SER A 2 -28.46 15.73 13.32
C SER A 2 -27.63 16.69 12.47
N ARG A 3 -26.41 16.98 12.88
CA ARG A 3 -25.50 17.85 12.12
C ARG A 3 -24.90 17.01 10.99
N PRO A 4 -25.11 17.37 9.71
CA PRO A 4 -24.52 16.64 8.61
C PRO A 4 -22.99 16.77 8.63
N LEU A 5 -22.27 15.66 8.43
CA LEU A 5 -20.82 15.58 8.44
C LEU A 5 -20.27 15.53 7.01
N PRO A 6 -19.62 16.60 6.51
CA PRO A 6 -19.04 16.61 5.17
C PRO A 6 -17.89 15.61 5.06
N PHE A 7 -17.77 14.96 3.91
CA PHE A 7 -16.65 14.08 3.58
C PHE A 7 -16.20 14.24 2.13
N THR A 8 -14.97 13.78 1.87
CA THR A 8 -14.43 13.66 0.51
C THR A 8 -14.07 12.20 0.22
N LYS A 9 -14.62 11.64 -0.85
CA LYS A 9 -14.23 10.33 -1.38
C LYS A 9 -13.01 10.48 -2.27
N MET A 10 -11.97 9.70 -1.99
CA MET A 10 -10.70 9.74 -2.72
C MET A 10 -10.18 8.32 -2.99
N HIS A 11 -9.19 8.21 -3.89
CA HIS A 11 -8.40 6.99 -4.05
C HIS A 11 -6.95 7.30 -4.41
N GLY A 12 -6.06 6.32 -4.13
CA GLY A 12 -4.69 6.29 -4.59
C GLY A 12 -4.42 4.95 -5.29
N ALA A 13 -4.37 4.97 -6.64
CA ALA A 13 -4.21 3.76 -7.44
C ALA A 13 -5.25 2.66 -7.12
N GLY A 14 -6.53 3.04 -6.94
CA GLY A 14 -7.63 2.10 -6.68
C GLY A 14 -7.89 1.77 -5.21
N ASN A 15 -6.93 1.97 -4.31
CA ASN A 15 -7.18 1.90 -2.87
C ASN A 15 -7.99 3.14 -2.45
N ASP A 16 -9.19 2.96 -1.93
CA ASP A 16 -10.18 4.03 -1.79
C ASP A 16 -10.40 4.46 -0.33
N PHE A 17 -10.63 5.78 -0.18
CA PHE A 17 -10.68 6.44 1.12
C PHE A 17 -11.90 7.34 1.25
N VAL A 18 -12.37 7.49 2.49
CA VAL A 18 -13.22 8.62 2.89
C VAL A 18 -12.39 9.50 3.82
N VAL A 19 -12.33 10.80 3.51
CA VAL A 19 -11.58 11.80 4.27
C VAL A 19 -12.54 12.71 5.03
N PHE A 20 -12.35 12.83 6.34
CA PHE A 20 -13.02 13.79 7.21
C PHE A 20 -12.07 14.87 7.70
N ASP A 21 -12.52 16.10 7.69
CA ASP A 21 -11.73 17.28 8.07
C ASP A 21 -12.03 17.70 9.51
N GLY A 22 -11.33 17.12 10.46
CA GLY A 22 -11.46 17.48 11.88
C GLY A 22 -10.83 18.81 12.28
N LEU A 23 -10.29 19.59 11.31
CA LEU A 23 -9.89 21.00 11.53
C LEU A 23 -11.05 21.96 11.27
N ARG A 24 -12.01 21.55 10.43
CA ARG A 24 -13.18 22.38 10.04
C ARG A 24 -14.44 21.93 10.72
N ASP A 25 -14.59 20.63 10.95
CA ASP A 25 -15.80 20.01 11.43
C ASP A 25 -15.59 19.34 12.78
N GLU A 26 -16.60 19.45 13.66
CA GLU A 26 -16.64 18.70 14.91
C GLU A 26 -17.03 17.25 14.59
N LEU A 27 -16.10 16.33 14.87
CA LEU A 27 -16.27 14.91 14.60
C LEU A 27 -16.88 14.19 15.80
N PRO A 28 -17.60 13.07 15.59
CA PRO A 28 -18.07 12.22 16.68
C PRO A 28 -16.92 11.73 17.56
N ALA A 29 -17.20 11.50 18.82
CA ALA A 29 -16.19 10.99 19.76
C ALA A 29 -15.74 9.56 19.41
N ASP A 30 -16.63 8.73 18.87
CA ASP A 30 -16.36 7.35 18.49
C ASP A 30 -16.16 7.23 16.95
N LEU A 31 -14.92 7.46 16.52
CA LEU A 31 -14.54 7.34 15.10
C LEU A 31 -14.48 5.90 14.62
N SER A 32 -14.26 4.92 15.50
CA SER A 32 -14.30 3.51 15.15
C SER A 32 -15.71 3.10 14.70
N LYS A 33 -16.73 3.51 15.46
CA LYS A 33 -18.13 3.27 15.11
C LYS A 33 -18.54 4.02 13.85
N LEU A 34 -18.06 5.25 13.66
CA LEU A 34 -18.29 6.02 12.43
C LEU A 34 -17.69 5.29 11.22
N ALA A 35 -16.46 4.79 11.32
CA ALA A 35 -15.80 4.05 10.25
C ALA A 35 -16.61 2.82 9.85
N GLN A 36 -17.05 1.99 10.82
CA GLN A 36 -17.87 0.82 10.57
C GLN A 36 -19.19 1.14 9.84
N ALA A 37 -19.87 2.20 10.26
CA ALA A 37 -21.15 2.61 9.67
C ALA A 37 -21.01 3.07 8.22
N ILE A 38 -19.97 3.85 7.91
CA ILE A 38 -19.75 4.45 6.59
C ILE A 38 -19.07 3.45 5.62
N ALA A 39 -18.32 2.48 6.13
CA ALA A 39 -17.54 1.54 5.33
C ALA A 39 -18.39 0.58 4.49
N ASP A 40 -19.62 0.33 4.88
CA ASP A 40 -20.50 -0.57 4.13
C ASP A 40 -20.71 -0.07 2.69
N ARG A 41 -20.39 -0.92 1.70
CA ARG A 41 -20.47 -0.56 0.27
C ARG A 41 -21.89 -0.55 -0.30
N HIS A 42 -22.87 -1.05 0.46
CA HIS A 42 -24.28 -1.10 0.08
C HIS A 42 -25.15 -0.11 0.87
N PHE A 43 -24.86 0.09 2.14
CA PHE A 43 -25.65 0.91 3.05
C PHE A 43 -24.92 2.18 3.52
N GLY A 44 -23.62 2.27 3.26
CA GLY A 44 -22.77 3.42 3.55
C GLY A 44 -22.21 4.07 2.29
N VAL A 45 -21.03 4.66 2.42
CA VAL A 45 -20.26 5.22 1.31
C VAL A 45 -19.35 4.17 0.69
N GLY A 46 -18.88 3.22 1.51
CA GLY A 46 -17.90 2.21 1.14
C GLY A 46 -16.49 2.79 1.00
N PHE A 47 -15.52 2.13 1.58
CA PHE A 47 -14.10 2.46 1.46
C PHE A 47 -13.23 1.31 1.99
N ASP A 48 -11.94 1.35 1.68
CA ASP A 48 -10.94 0.49 2.32
C ASP A 48 -10.51 1.08 3.66
N GLN A 49 -10.33 2.42 3.73
CA GLN A 49 -9.93 3.12 4.96
C GLN A 49 -10.57 4.52 5.05
N MET A 50 -10.84 4.95 6.28
CA MET A 50 -11.22 6.30 6.65
C MET A 50 -10.00 7.07 7.13
N LEU A 51 -9.78 8.27 6.57
CA LEU A 51 -8.70 9.19 6.94
C LEU A 51 -9.30 10.39 7.65
N VAL A 52 -8.69 10.81 8.76
CA VAL A 52 -9.15 11.96 9.54
C VAL A 52 -8.03 12.98 9.67
N VAL A 53 -8.32 14.21 9.23
CA VAL A 53 -7.40 15.34 9.37
C VAL A 53 -7.48 15.89 10.78
N ARG A 54 -6.32 16.05 11.43
CA ARG A 54 -6.19 16.60 12.79
C ARG A 54 -5.07 17.63 12.86
N ALA A 55 -5.15 18.52 13.84
CA ALA A 55 -3.99 19.31 14.28
C ALA A 55 -2.93 18.41 14.92
N SER A 56 -1.66 18.75 14.74
CA SER A 56 -0.53 18.10 15.37
C SER A 56 0.23 19.09 16.25
N ALA A 57 0.82 18.58 17.33
CA ALA A 57 1.77 19.33 18.16
C ALA A 57 3.23 19.10 17.73
N SER A 58 3.48 18.07 16.91
CA SER A 58 4.83 17.60 16.54
C SER A 58 5.14 17.73 15.04
N ALA A 59 4.11 17.99 14.21
CA ALA A 59 4.21 18.10 12.76
C ALA A 59 3.24 19.16 12.23
N ASP A 60 3.14 19.34 10.90
CA ASP A 60 2.21 20.30 10.30
C ASP A 60 0.76 19.85 10.46
N PHE A 61 0.53 18.53 10.33
CA PHE A 61 -0.78 17.88 10.47
C PHE A 61 -0.64 16.51 11.12
N ARG A 62 -1.79 15.96 11.59
CA ARG A 62 -1.90 14.56 12.01
C ARG A 62 -2.95 13.85 11.18
N MET A 63 -2.66 12.63 10.81
CA MET A 63 -3.56 11.71 10.11
C MET A 63 -3.92 10.54 11.03
N ASP A 64 -5.20 10.42 11.40
CA ASP A 64 -5.73 9.19 11.98
C ASP A 64 -6.31 8.32 10.86
N ILE A 65 -6.08 7.01 10.93
CA ILE A 65 -6.50 6.05 9.90
C ILE A 65 -7.33 4.94 10.55
N TYR A 66 -8.49 4.62 9.98
CA TYR A 66 -9.36 3.55 10.44
C TYR A 66 -9.70 2.61 9.28
N ASN A 67 -9.60 1.31 9.50
CA ASN A 67 -10.10 0.29 8.59
C ASN A 67 -11.64 0.26 8.58
N ALA A 68 -12.21 -0.46 7.64
CA ALA A 68 -13.65 -0.68 7.53
C ALA A 68 -14.27 -1.37 8.75
N ASP A 69 -13.49 -2.16 9.50
CA ASP A 69 -13.91 -2.79 10.77
C ASP A 69 -13.81 -1.87 12.00
N GLY A 70 -13.38 -0.62 11.80
CA GLY A 70 -13.17 0.37 12.85
C GLY A 70 -11.83 0.26 13.58
N SER A 71 -10.98 -0.71 13.26
CA SER A 71 -9.64 -0.81 13.83
C SER A 71 -8.74 0.34 13.35
N GLN A 72 -7.87 0.83 14.23
CA GLN A 72 -6.95 1.90 13.89
C GLN A 72 -5.68 1.35 13.22
N VAL A 73 -5.17 2.05 12.21
CA VAL A 73 -4.00 1.66 11.41
C VAL A 73 -2.86 2.64 11.68
N GLU A 74 -1.65 2.11 11.80
CA GLU A 74 -0.47 2.91 12.10
C GLU A 74 -0.03 3.80 10.94
N MET A 75 -0.07 3.28 9.69
CA MET A 75 0.34 3.99 8.48
C MET A 75 -0.25 3.32 7.22
N CYS A 76 -0.59 4.13 6.22
CA CYS A 76 -0.99 3.69 4.88
C CYS A 76 -0.34 4.57 3.82
N ALA A 77 0.54 4.01 3.01
CA ALA A 77 1.28 4.75 1.98
C ALA A 77 0.39 5.30 0.86
N ASN A 78 -0.69 4.60 0.49
CA ASN A 78 -1.69 5.12 -0.44
C ASN A 78 -2.53 6.22 0.22
N GLY A 79 -2.87 6.02 1.50
CA GLY A 79 -3.64 6.98 2.30
C GLY A 79 -2.91 8.31 2.49
N ILE A 80 -1.60 8.30 2.76
CA ILE A 80 -0.83 9.55 2.94
C ILE A 80 -0.81 10.40 1.66
N ARG A 81 -0.83 9.78 0.45
CA ARG A 81 -0.92 10.52 -0.81
C ARG A 81 -2.29 11.20 -0.95
N ALA A 82 -3.37 10.45 -0.70
CA ALA A 82 -4.73 11.00 -0.72
C ALA A 82 -4.91 12.10 0.32
N PHE A 83 -4.42 11.89 1.55
CA PHE A 83 -4.46 12.86 2.64
C PHE A 83 -3.77 14.18 2.27
N TYR A 84 -2.53 14.11 1.75
CA TYR A 84 -1.80 15.31 1.36
C TYR A 84 -2.46 16.06 0.21
N LYS A 85 -2.94 15.33 -0.82
CA LYS A 85 -3.71 15.96 -1.89
C LYS A 85 -4.97 16.64 -1.35
N TYR A 86 -5.71 15.98 -0.43
CA TYR A 86 -6.85 16.60 0.24
C TYR A 86 -6.49 17.92 0.89
N LEU A 87 -5.42 17.96 1.70
CA LEU A 87 -4.97 19.18 2.38
C LEU A 87 -4.67 20.32 1.40
N ARG A 88 -4.09 20.02 0.25
CA ARG A 88 -3.83 21.03 -0.80
C ARG A 88 -5.13 21.51 -1.44
N ASP A 89 -6.00 20.59 -1.85
CA ASP A 89 -7.29 20.92 -2.51
C ASP A 89 -8.22 21.70 -1.57
N ALA A 90 -8.22 21.35 -0.27
CA ALA A 90 -8.97 22.06 0.76
C ALA A 90 -8.34 23.40 1.18
N GLY A 91 -7.14 23.73 0.70
CA GLY A 91 -6.46 25.00 0.99
C GLY A 91 -5.80 25.08 2.38
N HIS A 92 -5.61 23.93 3.06
CA HIS A 92 -4.89 23.88 4.34
C HIS A 92 -3.38 24.12 4.17
N THR A 93 -2.82 23.76 3.01
CA THR A 93 -1.40 23.97 2.71
C THR A 93 -1.16 24.27 1.23
N LYS A 94 -0.06 24.99 0.94
CA LYS A 94 0.52 25.17 -0.40
C LYS A 94 1.97 24.73 -0.46
N SER A 95 2.52 24.24 0.66
CA SER A 95 3.90 23.74 0.74
C SER A 95 4.07 22.54 -0.16
N ASP A 96 5.25 22.37 -0.77
CA ASP A 96 5.59 21.21 -1.58
C ASP A 96 6.08 20.00 -0.75
N GLU A 97 6.33 20.21 0.54
CA GLU A 97 6.57 19.17 1.53
C GLU A 97 5.89 19.55 2.83
N ILE A 98 5.28 18.57 3.52
CA ILE A 98 4.69 18.72 4.85
C ILE A 98 5.08 17.57 5.76
N GLY A 99 5.12 17.83 7.06
CA GLY A 99 5.18 16.78 8.08
C GLY A 99 3.78 16.30 8.45
N VAL A 100 3.54 15.00 8.40
CA VAL A 100 2.30 14.38 8.84
C VAL A 100 2.59 13.39 9.95
N GLU A 101 2.09 13.67 11.15
CA GLU A 101 2.13 12.76 12.28
C GLU A 101 1.18 11.60 12.04
N THR A 102 1.68 10.37 12.21
CA THR A 102 0.92 9.11 12.18
C THR A 102 1.27 8.29 13.41
N LEU A 103 0.60 7.18 13.66
CA LEU A 103 0.94 6.29 14.78
C LEU A 103 2.32 5.63 14.61
N SER A 104 2.84 5.53 13.38
CA SER A 104 4.19 4.99 13.11
C SER A 104 5.28 6.07 13.09
N GLY A 105 4.93 7.34 13.39
CA GLY A 105 5.85 8.46 13.37
C GLY A 105 5.51 9.53 12.34
N VAL A 106 6.43 10.46 12.11
CA VAL A 106 6.23 11.58 11.17
C VAL A 106 6.66 11.17 9.76
N VAL A 107 5.72 11.20 8.83
CA VAL A 107 5.94 10.98 7.39
C VAL A 107 6.00 12.32 6.67
N ARG A 108 6.86 12.43 5.64
CA ARG A 108 7.05 13.66 4.86
C ARG A 108 6.72 13.47 3.38
N PRO A 109 5.42 13.51 3.01
CA PRO A 109 5.03 13.47 1.62
C PRO A 109 5.43 14.75 0.89
N ARG A 110 5.81 14.61 -0.39
CA ARG A 110 6.20 15.69 -1.29
C ARG A 110 5.28 15.78 -2.49
N TRP A 111 4.89 16.99 -2.85
CA TRP A 111 4.12 17.25 -4.06
C TRP A 111 5.02 17.11 -5.30
N ALA A 112 4.62 16.24 -6.22
CA ALA A 112 5.32 15.99 -7.47
C ALA A 112 4.62 16.61 -8.71
N GLY A 113 3.59 17.44 -8.49
CA GLY A 113 2.77 18.02 -9.56
C GLY A 113 1.65 17.10 -10.04
N GLU A 114 0.68 17.67 -10.74
CA GLU A 114 -0.39 16.94 -11.47
C GLU A 114 -1.15 15.86 -10.65
N GLY A 115 -1.31 16.10 -9.35
CA GLY A 115 -1.97 15.11 -8.47
C GLY A 115 -1.07 13.96 -8.03
N LEU A 116 0.23 14.01 -8.36
CA LEU A 116 1.22 13.04 -7.92
C LEU A 116 1.84 13.45 -6.58
N VAL A 117 2.06 12.46 -5.74
CA VAL A 117 2.70 12.63 -4.43
C VAL A 117 3.80 11.59 -4.26
N THR A 118 4.98 12.06 -3.85
CA THR A 118 6.12 11.21 -3.50
C THR A 118 6.14 10.96 -1.99
N VAL A 119 6.31 9.71 -1.60
CA VAL A 119 6.41 9.25 -0.20
C VAL A 119 7.75 8.57 0.00
N ASP A 120 8.42 8.90 1.09
CA ASP A 120 9.59 8.17 1.57
C ASP A 120 9.12 6.90 2.29
N MET A 121 9.46 5.74 1.72
CA MET A 121 9.06 4.43 2.20
C MET A 121 10.10 3.78 3.14
N GLY A 122 11.19 4.50 3.45
CA GLY A 122 12.26 4.03 4.31
C GLY A 122 13.22 3.05 3.64
N LEU A 123 14.05 2.43 4.46
CA LEU A 123 15.02 1.44 4.03
C LEU A 123 14.36 0.07 3.85
N PRO A 124 14.64 -0.65 2.75
CA PRO A 124 14.18 -2.01 2.59
C PRO A 124 14.93 -2.95 3.55
N ILE A 125 14.22 -3.89 4.15
CA ILE A 125 14.78 -4.94 4.99
C ILE A 125 15.07 -6.15 4.11
N LEU A 126 16.35 -6.55 4.03
CA LEU A 126 16.85 -7.60 3.14
C LEU A 126 17.37 -8.83 3.90
N ILE A 127 17.43 -8.77 5.22
CA ILE A 127 17.93 -9.85 6.08
C ILE A 127 16.77 -10.84 6.33
N PRO A 128 16.95 -12.14 5.99
CA PRO A 128 15.87 -13.14 6.05
C PRO A 128 15.14 -13.19 7.39
N GLU A 129 15.89 -13.19 8.51
CA GLU A 129 15.33 -13.27 9.86
C GLU A 129 14.47 -12.05 10.23
N LYS A 130 14.74 -10.90 9.60
CA LYS A 130 14.00 -9.65 9.82
C LYS A 130 12.82 -9.46 8.87
N ILE A 131 12.74 -10.25 7.77
CA ILE A 131 11.62 -10.18 6.82
C ILE A 131 10.31 -10.70 7.45
N PRO A 132 10.10 -11.75 8.26
CA PRO A 132 10.80 -12.98 8.57
C PRO A 132 10.53 -14.10 7.55
N THR A 133 11.58 -14.76 7.09
CA THR A 133 11.44 -15.93 6.20
C THR A 133 12.54 -16.96 6.47
N THR A 134 12.23 -18.23 6.19
CA THR A 134 13.19 -19.35 6.24
C THR A 134 13.66 -19.79 4.85
N LEU A 135 13.30 -19.04 3.78
CA LEU A 135 13.74 -19.34 2.41
C LEU A 135 15.28 -19.32 2.25
N ALA A 136 15.96 -18.50 3.06
CA ALA A 136 17.41 -18.45 3.09
C ALA A 136 17.88 -18.15 4.52
N THR A 137 19.17 -18.37 4.79
CA THR A 137 19.85 -18.05 6.05
C THR A 137 21.06 -17.17 5.80
N GLY A 138 21.43 -16.33 6.78
CA GLY A 138 22.59 -15.45 6.72
C GLY A 138 22.30 -14.03 6.28
N PRO A 139 23.33 -13.16 6.15
CA PRO A 139 23.14 -11.71 6.03
C PRO A 139 22.79 -11.20 4.62
N GLY A 140 22.65 -12.07 3.63
CA GLY A 140 22.36 -11.69 2.24
C GLY A 140 20.88 -11.53 1.94
N PRO A 141 20.53 -10.83 0.84
CA PRO A 141 19.16 -10.76 0.38
C PRO A 141 18.66 -12.12 -0.11
N VAL A 142 17.36 -12.38 0.06
CA VAL A 142 16.68 -13.56 -0.51
C VAL A 142 16.35 -13.28 -1.96
N LEU A 143 17.08 -13.89 -2.89
CA LEU A 143 16.90 -13.70 -4.33
C LEU A 143 16.96 -15.05 -5.04
N ASP A 144 16.04 -15.29 -5.97
CA ASP A 144 16.00 -16.48 -6.83
C ASP A 144 16.04 -17.81 -6.07
N VAL A 145 15.40 -17.87 -4.89
CA VAL A 145 15.34 -19.07 -4.07
C VAL A 145 14.13 -19.91 -4.49
N PRO A 146 14.28 -21.26 -4.61
CA PRO A 146 13.14 -22.11 -4.91
C PRO A 146 12.06 -22.01 -3.83
N ILE A 147 10.81 -21.93 -4.27
CA ILE A 147 9.61 -22.05 -3.45
C ILE A 147 8.61 -22.93 -4.18
N ASP A 148 7.99 -23.88 -3.49
CA ASP A 148 7.09 -24.84 -4.08
C ASP A 148 5.62 -24.52 -3.76
N VAL A 149 4.74 -24.88 -4.69
CA VAL A 149 3.29 -24.87 -4.50
C VAL A 149 2.72 -26.21 -4.95
N PRO A 150 1.59 -26.65 -4.39
CA PRO A 150 0.94 -27.88 -4.87
C PRO A 150 0.62 -27.81 -6.36
N ALA A 151 1.01 -28.86 -7.12
CA ALA A 151 0.75 -28.94 -8.57
C ALA A 151 -0.73 -28.76 -8.95
N SER A 152 -1.64 -29.14 -8.06
CA SER A 152 -3.08 -28.98 -8.27
C SER A 152 -3.55 -27.52 -8.32
N LEU A 153 -2.73 -26.58 -7.89
CA LEU A 153 -3.05 -25.15 -7.86
C LEU A 153 -2.61 -24.42 -9.13
N TRP A 154 -1.73 -25.04 -9.94
CA TRP A 154 -1.17 -24.44 -11.14
C TRP A 154 -1.67 -25.11 -12.41
N PRO A 155 -2.11 -24.36 -13.43
CA PRO A 155 -2.81 -24.93 -14.61
C PRO A 155 -2.01 -25.98 -15.40
N ASP A 156 -0.68 -25.80 -15.50
CA ASP A 156 0.23 -26.69 -16.24
C ASP A 156 0.99 -27.67 -15.34
N GLY A 157 0.64 -27.71 -14.03
CA GLY A 157 1.26 -28.60 -13.05
C GLY A 157 2.64 -28.15 -12.57
N GLN A 158 3.08 -26.92 -12.85
CA GLN A 158 4.31 -26.36 -12.29
C GLN A 158 4.25 -26.35 -10.76
N THR A 159 5.31 -26.82 -10.11
CA THR A 159 5.37 -26.95 -8.66
C THR A 159 6.45 -26.07 -8.01
N GLU A 160 7.45 -25.64 -8.77
CA GLU A 160 8.56 -24.83 -8.27
C GLU A 160 8.62 -23.48 -8.96
N PHE A 161 8.74 -22.45 -8.15
CA PHE A 161 8.94 -21.07 -8.60
C PHE A 161 10.23 -20.51 -8.00
N ARG A 162 10.69 -19.41 -8.52
CA ARG A 162 11.82 -18.65 -8.01
C ARG A 162 11.28 -17.40 -7.29
N ALA A 163 11.53 -17.34 -5.98
CA ALA A 163 11.07 -16.25 -5.14
C ALA A 163 12.22 -15.33 -4.73
N ALA A 164 11.93 -14.05 -4.63
CA ALA A 164 12.70 -13.10 -3.85
C ALA A 164 11.87 -12.67 -2.64
N SER A 165 12.52 -12.25 -1.55
CA SER A 165 11.79 -11.75 -0.38
C SER A 165 12.40 -10.46 0.13
N VAL A 166 11.53 -9.46 0.37
CA VAL A 166 11.86 -8.12 0.85
C VAL A 166 10.83 -7.72 1.89
N SER A 167 11.22 -6.97 2.92
CA SER A 167 10.25 -6.31 3.80
C SER A 167 10.36 -4.79 3.67
N MET A 168 9.20 -4.14 3.57
CA MET A 168 9.02 -2.69 3.64
C MET A 168 8.30 -2.29 4.94
N GLY A 169 8.60 -3.02 6.04
CA GLY A 169 7.86 -2.97 7.31
C GLY A 169 6.87 -4.13 7.43
N ASN A 170 6.49 -4.73 6.33
CA ASN A 170 5.70 -5.97 6.20
C ASN A 170 6.37 -6.89 5.17
N PRO A 171 6.25 -8.23 5.30
CA PRO A 171 6.95 -9.18 4.44
C PRO A 171 6.29 -9.32 3.06
N HIS A 172 7.13 -9.42 2.01
CA HIS A 172 6.72 -9.61 0.62
C HIS A 172 7.49 -10.78 0.00
N CYS A 173 6.76 -11.62 -0.75
CA CYS A 173 7.27 -12.70 -1.59
C CYS A 173 7.04 -12.34 -3.05
N VAL A 174 8.11 -12.09 -3.80
CA VAL A 174 8.08 -11.64 -5.19
C VAL A 174 8.44 -12.80 -6.11
N ILE A 175 7.53 -13.15 -7.02
CA ILE A 175 7.66 -14.27 -7.97
C ILE A 175 7.53 -13.72 -9.39
N GLN A 176 8.57 -13.89 -10.20
CA GLN A 176 8.52 -13.52 -11.62
C GLN A 176 7.91 -14.65 -12.44
N VAL A 177 7.04 -14.25 -13.36
CA VAL A 177 6.35 -15.14 -14.33
C VAL A 177 6.43 -14.55 -15.73
N ASP A 178 6.17 -15.37 -16.75
CA ASP A 178 6.17 -14.94 -18.14
C ASP A 178 4.86 -14.29 -18.59
N ASP A 179 3.74 -14.70 -17.99
CA ASP A 179 2.40 -14.16 -18.25
C ASP A 179 1.64 -13.99 -16.93
N ILE A 180 1.49 -12.74 -16.50
CA ILE A 180 0.84 -12.40 -15.24
C ILE A 180 -0.68 -12.62 -15.29
N ASP A 181 -1.29 -12.56 -16.46
CA ASP A 181 -2.73 -12.74 -16.62
C ASP A 181 -3.15 -14.21 -16.52
N ALA A 182 -2.22 -15.15 -16.80
CA ALA A 182 -2.46 -16.59 -16.67
C ALA A 182 -2.47 -17.08 -15.21
N ILE A 183 -2.06 -16.25 -14.24
CA ILE A 183 -1.93 -16.66 -12.84
C ILE A 183 -3.29 -16.84 -12.16
N PRO A 184 -3.63 -18.03 -11.66
CA PRO A 184 -4.84 -18.26 -10.86
C PRO A 184 -4.64 -17.77 -9.41
N LEU A 185 -4.54 -16.45 -9.24
CA LEU A 185 -4.09 -15.82 -7.99
C LEU A 185 -5.01 -16.13 -6.81
N ASP A 186 -6.31 -16.32 -7.05
CA ASP A 186 -7.31 -16.74 -6.07
C ASP A 186 -7.04 -18.15 -5.48
N ARG A 187 -6.25 -18.98 -6.19
CA ARG A 187 -5.86 -20.32 -5.77
C ARG A 187 -4.46 -20.40 -5.20
N VAL A 188 -3.47 -19.79 -5.89
CA VAL A 188 -2.07 -19.85 -5.47
C VAL A 188 -1.72 -18.83 -4.40
N GLY A 189 -2.41 -17.69 -4.38
CA GLY A 189 -2.21 -16.62 -3.39
C GLY A 189 -2.36 -17.10 -1.95
N PRO A 190 -3.50 -17.74 -1.57
CA PRO A 190 -3.69 -18.29 -0.22
C PRO A 190 -2.62 -19.32 0.17
N ALA A 191 -2.21 -20.19 -0.76
CA ALA A 191 -1.21 -21.22 -0.50
C ALA A 191 0.16 -20.62 -0.20
N LEU A 192 0.57 -19.58 -0.94
CA LEU A 192 1.82 -18.89 -0.72
C LEU A 192 1.76 -17.96 0.50
N GLU A 193 0.64 -17.27 0.74
CA GLU A 193 0.44 -16.47 1.96
C GLU A 193 0.74 -17.28 3.22
N HIS A 194 0.29 -18.56 3.25
CA HIS A 194 0.43 -19.46 4.38
C HIS A 194 1.59 -20.47 4.22
N HIS A 195 2.48 -20.25 3.25
CA HIS A 195 3.59 -21.14 3.00
C HIS A 195 4.51 -21.26 4.23
N VAL A 196 4.98 -22.47 4.53
CA VAL A 196 5.81 -22.79 5.72
C VAL A 196 7.07 -21.93 5.83
N ALA A 197 7.61 -21.44 4.72
CA ALA A 197 8.75 -20.55 4.70
C ALA A 197 8.46 -19.13 5.27
N PHE A 198 7.19 -18.80 5.51
CA PHE A 198 6.75 -17.50 6.05
C PHE A 198 5.93 -17.70 7.32
N PRO A 199 6.56 -17.86 8.49
CA PRO A 199 5.87 -18.20 9.74
C PRO A 199 4.84 -17.16 10.20
N ASN A 200 4.98 -15.90 9.76
CA ASN A 200 4.07 -14.80 10.06
C ASN A 200 3.17 -14.43 8.87
N ARG A 201 3.01 -15.36 7.89
CA ARG A 201 2.39 -15.12 6.59
C ARG A 201 3.14 -14.05 5.78
N VAL A 202 2.74 -13.84 4.53
CA VAL A 202 3.41 -12.94 3.59
C VAL A 202 2.42 -12.34 2.59
N ASN A 203 2.70 -11.12 2.11
CA ASN A 203 2.08 -10.61 0.89
C ASN A 203 2.79 -11.24 -0.31
N VAL A 204 2.05 -11.63 -1.33
CA VAL A 204 2.58 -12.32 -2.51
C VAL A 204 2.40 -11.44 -3.74
N GLU A 205 3.49 -11.14 -4.41
CA GLU A 205 3.50 -10.34 -5.64
C GLU A 205 3.95 -11.21 -6.81
N PHE A 206 3.06 -11.47 -7.76
CA PHE A 206 3.44 -11.98 -9.07
C PHE A 206 3.79 -10.81 -9.99
N ILE A 207 4.90 -10.95 -10.73
CA ILE A 207 5.41 -9.89 -11.59
C ILE A 207 5.77 -10.40 -12.99
N GLU A 208 5.54 -9.56 -13.99
CA GLU A 208 6.00 -9.71 -15.36
C GLU A 208 6.90 -8.51 -15.70
N ILE A 209 8.14 -8.79 -16.13
CA ILE A 209 9.08 -7.74 -16.55
C ILE A 209 8.77 -7.35 -17.99
N VAL A 210 8.20 -6.17 -18.19
CA VAL A 210 7.86 -5.65 -19.52
C VAL A 210 9.09 -5.02 -20.19
N SER A 211 9.85 -4.23 -19.40
CA SER A 211 11.07 -3.54 -19.84
C SER A 211 11.95 -3.21 -18.64
N ARG A 212 13.13 -2.61 -18.87
CA ARG A 212 14.00 -2.19 -17.77
C ARG A 212 13.41 -1.09 -16.88
N ASP A 213 12.39 -0.38 -17.37
CA ASP A 213 11.72 0.72 -16.68
C ASP A 213 10.24 0.43 -16.35
N ARG A 214 9.75 -0.82 -16.62
CA ARG A 214 8.34 -1.18 -16.41
C ARG A 214 8.16 -2.62 -15.98
N ILE A 215 7.34 -2.80 -14.92
CA ILE A 215 6.92 -4.11 -14.38
C ILE A 215 5.39 -4.10 -14.28
N ARG A 216 4.74 -5.18 -14.66
CA ARG A 216 3.34 -5.47 -14.31
C ARG A 216 3.30 -6.29 -13.03
N GLN A 217 2.34 -5.99 -12.13
CA GLN A 217 2.22 -6.62 -10.82
C GLN A 217 0.77 -6.96 -10.49
N ARG A 218 0.58 -8.17 -9.95
CA ARG A 218 -0.64 -8.57 -9.23
C ARG A 218 -0.27 -8.97 -7.82
N THR A 219 -1.09 -8.53 -6.84
CA THR A 219 -0.79 -8.73 -5.42
C THR A 219 -1.90 -9.49 -4.73
N TRP A 220 -1.50 -10.48 -3.95
CA TRP A 220 -2.32 -11.11 -2.91
C TRP A 220 -1.85 -10.58 -1.55
N GLU A 221 -2.64 -9.71 -0.93
CA GLU A 221 -2.29 -9.12 0.35
C GLU A 221 -2.66 -10.05 1.52
N ARG A 222 -1.77 -10.13 2.48
CA ARG A 222 -1.89 -10.92 3.70
C ARG A 222 -3.17 -10.57 4.47
N GLY A 223 -4.08 -11.56 4.59
CA GLY A 223 -5.35 -11.41 5.29
C GLY A 223 -6.44 -10.64 4.54
N THR A 224 -6.17 -10.19 3.31
CA THR A 224 -7.13 -9.38 2.51
C THR A 224 -7.52 -10.07 1.19
N GLY A 225 -6.56 -10.72 0.52
CA GLY A 225 -6.76 -11.29 -0.80
C GLY A 225 -6.19 -10.45 -1.92
N GLU A 226 -6.65 -10.65 -3.18
CA GLU A 226 -6.21 -9.85 -4.31
C GLU A 226 -6.72 -8.42 -4.19
N THR A 227 -5.80 -7.45 -4.25
CA THR A 227 -6.09 -6.02 -4.17
C THR A 227 -5.72 -5.29 -5.46
N LEU A 228 -6.26 -4.08 -5.62
CA LEU A 228 -5.99 -3.25 -6.80
C LEU A 228 -4.62 -2.57 -6.73
N ALA A 229 -4.09 -2.30 -5.51
CA ALA A 229 -2.80 -1.67 -5.32
C ALA A 229 -2.24 -1.90 -3.91
N CYS A 230 -1.02 -2.40 -3.84
CA CYS A 230 -0.22 -2.50 -2.63
C CYS A 230 1.05 -1.65 -2.77
N GLY A 231 1.14 -0.53 -2.04
CA GLY A 231 2.28 0.39 -2.14
C GLY A 231 3.59 -0.23 -1.63
N SER A 232 3.57 -0.92 -0.48
CA SER A 232 4.74 -1.64 0.05
C SER A 232 5.14 -2.81 -0.86
N GLY A 233 4.16 -3.51 -1.45
CA GLY A 233 4.40 -4.56 -2.44
C GLY A 233 5.10 -4.02 -3.68
N ALA A 234 4.66 -2.89 -4.23
CA ALA A 234 5.31 -2.24 -5.37
C ALA A 234 6.77 -1.86 -5.06
N CYS A 235 7.03 -1.34 -3.84
CA CYS A 235 8.41 -1.06 -3.40
C CYS A 235 9.25 -2.33 -3.27
N ALA A 236 8.71 -3.39 -2.69
CA ALA A 236 9.39 -4.68 -2.54
C ALA A 236 9.73 -5.31 -3.91
N VAL A 237 8.80 -5.26 -4.86
CA VAL A 237 8.97 -5.70 -6.25
C VAL A 237 10.10 -4.93 -6.93
N ALA A 238 10.08 -3.60 -6.84
CA ALA A 238 11.13 -2.76 -7.42
C ALA A 238 12.51 -3.09 -6.81
N VAL A 239 12.61 -3.16 -5.48
CA VAL A 239 13.86 -3.49 -4.77
C VAL A 239 14.38 -4.86 -5.18
N ALA A 240 13.54 -5.91 -5.18
CA ALA A 240 13.92 -7.26 -5.58
C ALA A 240 14.42 -7.29 -7.03
N SER A 241 13.72 -6.65 -7.96
CA SER A 241 14.06 -6.58 -9.38
C SER A 241 15.35 -5.78 -9.65
N MET A 242 15.56 -4.68 -8.92
CA MET A 242 16.79 -3.89 -8.97
C MET A 242 18.00 -4.67 -8.42
N LEU A 243 17.83 -5.46 -7.37
CA LEU A 243 18.88 -6.32 -6.81
C LEU A 243 19.26 -7.43 -7.77
N ARG A 244 18.31 -7.97 -8.54
CA ARG A 244 18.55 -8.95 -9.61
C ARG A 244 19.17 -8.32 -10.86
N GLY A 245 19.18 -6.98 -10.96
CA GLY A 245 19.72 -6.25 -12.13
C GLY A 245 18.86 -6.33 -13.39
N VAL A 246 17.59 -6.73 -13.25
CA VAL A 246 16.65 -6.88 -14.38
C VAL A 246 15.94 -5.58 -14.74
N VAL A 247 15.94 -4.60 -13.84
CA VAL A 247 15.38 -3.25 -14.07
C VAL A 247 16.34 -2.15 -13.65
N ASP A 248 16.05 -0.92 -14.06
CA ASP A 248 16.80 0.29 -13.71
C ASP A 248 16.47 0.79 -12.29
N ARG A 249 17.20 1.79 -11.79
CA ARG A 249 17.05 2.34 -10.43
C ARG A 249 15.80 3.19 -10.24
N GLU A 250 15.07 3.45 -11.28
CA GLU A 250 13.72 4.01 -11.29
C GLU A 250 12.87 3.15 -12.22
N VAL A 251 11.73 2.66 -11.72
CA VAL A 251 10.86 1.74 -12.45
C VAL A 251 9.40 2.07 -12.18
N THR A 252 8.57 1.97 -13.22
CA THR A 252 7.11 2.06 -13.11
C THR A 252 6.54 0.68 -12.84
N ILE A 253 5.77 0.56 -11.76
CA ILE A 253 5.01 -0.64 -11.41
C ILE A 253 3.55 -0.42 -11.86
N GLU A 254 3.11 -1.20 -12.83
CA GLU A 254 1.74 -1.22 -13.31
C GLU A 254 0.93 -2.22 -12.47
N LEU A 255 0.00 -1.68 -11.70
CA LEU A 255 -0.94 -2.40 -10.85
C LEU A 255 -2.33 -2.38 -11.48
N ARG A 256 -3.24 -3.23 -11.04
CA ARG A 256 -4.64 -3.22 -11.54
C ARG A 256 -5.36 -1.89 -11.31
N GLY A 257 -5.01 -1.17 -10.25
CA GLY A 257 -5.62 0.12 -9.88
C GLY A 257 -4.90 1.35 -10.40
N GLY A 258 -3.74 1.22 -11.04
CA GLY A 258 -2.96 2.33 -11.56
C GLY A 258 -1.45 2.12 -11.47
N GLU A 259 -0.69 3.15 -11.78
CA GLU A 259 0.77 3.09 -11.83
C GLU A 259 1.40 3.74 -10.59
N LEU A 260 2.50 3.14 -10.12
CA LEU A 260 3.39 3.69 -9.10
C LEU A 260 4.81 3.74 -9.65
N ARG A 261 5.49 4.87 -9.52
CA ARG A 261 6.89 5.01 -9.87
C ARG A 261 7.74 4.85 -8.62
N ILE A 262 8.66 3.89 -8.65
CA ILE A 262 9.54 3.56 -7.52
C ILE A 262 10.97 3.89 -7.90
N ALA A 263 11.65 4.66 -7.03
CA ALA A 263 13.06 5.00 -7.16
C ALA A 263 13.85 4.50 -5.94
N TRP A 264 14.98 3.84 -6.22
CA TRP A 264 15.92 3.36 -5.20
C TRP A 264 17.35 3.43 -5.70
N ALA A 265 18.10 4.42 -5.21
CA ALA A 265 19.44 4.72 -5.72
C ALA A 265 20.45 3.59 -5.42
N ASP A 266 20.49 3.12 -4.17
CA ASP A 266 21.41 2.07 -3.72
C ASP A 266 20.91 1.43 -2.41
N ARG A 267 21.68 0.43 -1.90
CA ARG A 267 21.30 -0.35 -0.70
C ARG A 267 21.29 0.46 0.60
N THR A 268 21.87 1.64 0.63
CA THR A 268 21.95 2.52 1.80
C THR A 268 20.92 3.64 1.75
N SER A 269 20.21 3.77 0.63
CA SER A 269 19.23 4.82 0.36
C SER A 269 17.82 4.35 0.69
N HIS A 270 16.95 5.29 1.02
CA HIS A 270 15.52 5.06 1.16
C HIS A 270 14.88 4.75 -0.20
N VAL A 271 13.81 4.01 -0.18
CA VAL A 271 12.92 3.78 -1.33
C VAL A 271 11.92 4.93 -1.40
N PHE A 272 11.79 5.55 -2.56
CA PHE A 272 10.80 6.59 -2.81
C PHE A 272 9.71 6.08 -3.73
N MET A 273 8.45 6.27 -3.33
CA MET A 273 7.27 5.89 -4.11
C MET A 273 6.51 7.13 -4.54
N THR A 274 6.36 7.35 -5.84
CA THR A 274 5.52 8.40 -6.42
C THR A 274 4.29 7.79 -7.06
N GLY A 275 3.11 8.31 -6.73
CA GLY A 275 1.86 7.81 -7.29
C GLY A 275 0.73 8.83 -7.24
N PRO A 276 -0.37 8.54 -7.94
CA PRO A 276 -1.53 9.42 -8.00
C PRO A 276 -2.32 9.42 -6.70
N ALA A 277 -3.03 10.52 -6.50
CA ALA A 277 -4.16 10.63 -5.59
C ALA A 277 -5.25 11.43 -6.30
N ALA A 278 -6.49 10.95 -6.24
CA ALA A 278 -7.61 11.57 -6.94
C ALA A 278 -8.82 11.73 -6.02
N THR A 279 -9.51 12.87 -6.15
CA THR A 279 -10.84 13.08 -5.58
C THR A 279 -11.87 12.47 -6.50
N VAL A 280 -12.79 11.68 -5.96
CA VAL A 280 -13.87 11.02 -6.73
C VAL A 280 -15.12 11.87 -6.64
N PHE A 281 -15.58 12.15 -5.42
CA PHE A 281 -16.73 13.02 -5.13
C PHE A 281 -16.67 13.54 -3.70
N THR A 282 -17.53 14.51 -3.39
CA THR A 282 -17.81 15.00 -2.04
C THR A 282 -19.22 14.65 -1.65
N GLY A 283 -19.48 14.49 -0.36
CA GLY A 283 -20.80 14.20 0.17
C GLY A 283 -20.97 14.66 1.61
N VAL A 284 -22.11 14.31 2.15
CA VAL A 284 -22.47 14.63 3.53
C VAL A 284 -23.05 13.36 4.16
N TRP A 285 -22.48 12.94 5.29
CA TRP A 285 -22.98 11.81 6.07
C TRP A 285 -23.95 12.31 7.15
N PRO A 286 -25.17 11.79 7.25
CA PRO A 286 -26.06 12.11 8.35
C PRO A 286 -25.52 11.48 9.65
N LEU A 287 -25.40 12.28 10.70
CA LEU A 287 -25.16 11.74 12.05
C LEU A 287 -26.53 11.54 12.70
N ASP A 288 -26.83 10.31 13.08
CA ASP A 288 -27.99 10.02 13.91
C ASP A 288 -27.69 10.50 15.36
N ASP A 289 -28.70 11.10 16.00
CA ASP A 289 -28.62 11.61 17.38
C ASP A 289 -28.41 10.46 18.40
#